data_54ec936e5fa26c6dd02b9360a1ea7d03
#
_entry.id   54ec936e5fa26c6dd02b9360a1ea7d03
#
_cell.length_a   1.000
_cell.length_b   1.000
_cell.length_c   1.000
_cell.angle_alpha   90.00
_cell.angle_beta   90.00
_cell.angle_gamma   90.00
#
_symmetry.space_group_name_H-M   'P 1'
#
loop_
_entity.id
_entity.type
_entity.pdbx_description
1 polymer ?
#
loop_
_entity_poly.entity_id
_entity_poly.type
_entity_poly.pdbx_seq_one_letter_code
_entity_poly.pdbx_strand_id
1 'polypeptide(L)' 'MVNYIDLKLKCIAGHTEIVLNGQRIKCAADYDRVLGHIAPAALHEFSTQLSMIKSMLC' A
#
# COMPACT_ATOMS: atom_id res chain seq x y z
N MET A 1 -16.30 -0.88 -2.92
CA MET A 1 -14.86 -0.97 -3.20
C MET A 1 -14.26 0.40 -3.41
N VAL A 2 -13.03 0.57 -2.95
CA VAL A 2 -12.27 1.81 -3.15
C VAL A 2 -11.68 1.81 -4.56
N ASN A 3 -11.78 2.93 -5.27
CA ASN A 3 -11.28 3.03 -6.64
C ASN A 3 -10.11 4.02 -6.77
N TYR A 4 -9.37 4.23 -5.70
CA TYR A 4 -8.21 5.11 -5.68
C TYR A 4 -7.11 4.52 -4.81
N ILE A 5 -5.89 5.00 -5.01
CA ILE A 5 -4.73 4.64 -4.18
C ILE A 5 -4.19 5.93 -3.56
N ASP A 6 -4.12 5.95 -2.23
CA ASP A 6 -3.52 7.05 -1.47
C ASP A 6 -2.33 6.49 -0.70
N LEU A 7 -1.13 6.77 -1.17
CA LEU A 7 0.11 6.26 -0.58
C LEU A 7 0.84 7.38 0.14
N LYS A 8 1.20 7.15 1.40
CA LYS A 8 2.01 8.06 2.19
C LYS A 8 3.18 7.29 2.79
N LEU A 9 4.35 7.89 2.73
CA LEU A 9 5.55 7.35 3.36
C LEU A 9 5.97 8.31 4.46
N LYS A 10 6.17 7.76 5.67
CA LYS A 10 6.60 8.55 6.83
C LYS A 10 7.90 7.97 7.35
N CYS A 11 8.84 8.86 7.70
CA CYS A 11 10.08 8.45 8.34
C CYS A 11 9.96 8.78 9.84
N ILE A 12 9.90 7.75 10.68
CA ILE A 12 9.72 7.89 12.11
C ILE A 12 10.81 7.07 12.80
N ALA A 13 11.57 7.72 13.68
CA ALA A 13 12.59 7.06 14.50
C ALA A 13 13.56 6.22 13.66
N GLY A 14 13.93 6.71 12.48
CA GLY A 14 14.92 6.07 11.62
C GLY A 14 14.40 4.94 10.75
N HIS A 15 13.09 4.71 10.72
CA HIS A 15 12.52 3.72 9.80
C HIS A 15 11.36 4.33 9.00
N THR A 16 11.07 3.72 7.86
CA THR A 16 10.01 4.17 6.97
C THR A 16 8.71 3.46 7.32
N GLU A 17 7.65 4.24 7.52
CA GLU A 17 6.30 3.72 7.74
C GLU A 17 5.49 3.94 6.49
N ILE A 18 4.81 2.89 6.03
CA ILE A 18 3.98 2.93 4.82
C ILE A 18 2.52 3.02 5.25
N VAL A 19 1.80 4.02 4.74
CA VAL A 19 0.36 4.17 4.97
C VAL A 19 -0.33 4.12 3.61
N LEU A 20 -1.17 3.12 3.40
CA LEU A 20 -1.88 2.91 2.15
C LEU A 20 -3.37 3.02 2.42
N ASN A 21 -4.01 4.03 1.80
CA ASN A 21 -5.44 4.32 1.99
C ASN A 21 -5.82 4.41 3.47
N GLY A 22 -4.97 5.09 4.26
CA GLY A 22 -5.22 5.29 5.68
C GLY A 22 -4.87 4.09 6.56
N GLN A 23 -4.35 3.00 5.99
CA GLN A 23 -3.99 1.80 6.73
C GLN A 23 -2.48 1.65 6.80
N ARG A 24 -1.95 1.34 7.98
CA ARG A 24 -0.53 1.06 8.14
C ARG A 24 -0.21 -0.31 7.57
N ILE A 25 0.80 -0.39 6.73
CA ILE A 25 1.24 -1.63 6.11
C ILE A 25 2.56 -2.03 6.74
N LYS A 26 2.53 -3.10 7.54
CA LYS A 26 3.71 -3.60 8.25
C LYS A 26 4.26 -4.87 7.62
N CYS A 27 3.42 -5.64 6.94
CA CYS A 27 3.82 -6.92 6.36
C CYS A 27 2.95 -7.22 5.14
N ALA A 28 3.29 -8.30 4.43
CA ALA A 28 2.57 -8.69 3.23
C ALA A 28 1.08 -8.99 3.50
N ALA A 29 0.75 -9.50 4.69
CA ALA A 29 -0.63 -9.77 5.04
C ALA A 29 -1.47 -8.50 5.10
N ASP A 30 -0.92 -7.42 5.65
CA ASP A 30 -1.60 -6.13 5.69
C ASP A 30 -1.79 -5.58 4.28
N TYR A 31 -0.75 -5.70 3.44
CA TYR A 31 -0.79 -5.28 2.06
C TYR A 31 -1.93 -5.98 1.31
N ASP A 32 -1.99 -7.30 1.40
CA ASP A 32 -3.03 -8.09 0.72
C ASP A 32 -4.43 -7.74 1.22
N ARG A 33 -4.57 -7.48 2.52
CA ARG A 33 -5.86 -7.10 3.09
C ARG A 33 -6.36 -5.79 2.49
N VAL A 34 -5.49 -4.79 2.40
CA VAL A 34 -5.86 -3.50 1.84
C VAL A 34 -6.20 -3.63 0.36
N LEU A 35 -5.42 -4.41 -0.40
CA LEU A 35 -5.69 -4.61 -1.82
C LEU A 35 -7.03 -5.28 -2.07
N GLY A 36 -7.49 -6.13 -1.15
CA GLY A 36 -8.78 -6.78 -1.27
C GLY A 36 -9.96 -5.81 -1.24
N HIS A 37 -9.75 -4.58 -0.77
CA HIS A 37 -10.78 -3.55 -0.71
C HIS A 37 -10.66 -2.52 -1.83
N ILE A 38 -9.72 -2.71 -2.75
CA ILE A 38 -9.48 -1.78 -3.86
C ILE A 38 -10.02 -2.39 -5.15
N ALA A 39 -10.70 -1.57 -5.95
CA ALA A 39 -11.26 -2.03 -7.21
C ALA A 39 -10.16 -2.50 -8.17
N PRO A 40 -10.38 -3.58 -8.94
CA PRO A 40 -9.37 -4.11 -9.87
C PRO A 40 -8.83 -3.08 -10.86
N ALA A 41 -9.67 -2.16 -11.33
CA ALA A 41 -9.22 -1.12 -12.26
C ALA A 41 -8.17 -0.21 -11.60
N ALA A 42 -8.37 0.15 -10.32
CA ALA A 42 -7.40 0.96 -9.60
C ALA A 42 -6.11 0.19 -9.33
N LEU A 43 -6.20 -1.11 -9.04
CA LEU A 43 -5.02 -1.95 -8.86
C LEU A 43 -4.18 -1.99 -10.13
N HIS A 44 -4.81 -2.08 -11.28
CA HIS A 44 -4.10 -2.10 -12.55
C HIS A 44 -3.46 -0.74 -12.84
N GLU A 45 -4.20 0.35 -12.63
CA GLU A 45 -3.72 1.69 -12.90
C GLU A 45 -2.50 2.06 -12.05
N PHE A 46 -2.48 1.63 -10.79
CA PHE A 46 -1.40 1.95 -9.85
C PHE A 46 -0.45 0.77 -9.61
N SER A 47 -0.37 -0.15 -10.57
CA SER A 47 0.43 -1.38 -10.40
C SER A 47 1.90 -1.12 -10.12
N THR A 48 2.49 -0.07 -10.72
CA THR A 48 3.89 0.27 -10.50
C THR A 48 4.13 0.69 -9.04
N GLN A 49 3.28 1.58 -8.51
CA GLN A 49 3.39 2.01 -7.12
C GLN A 49 3.18 0.84 -6.17
N LEU A 50 2.22 -0.03 -6.46
CA LEU A 50 1.95 -1.19 -5.62
C LEU A 50 3.11 -2.18 -5.62
N SER A 51 3.77 -2.37 -6.76
CA SER A 51 4.97 -3.20 -6.84
C SER A 51 6.10 -2.64 -5.99
N MET A 52 6.28 -1.32 -6.00
CA MET A 52 7.29 -0.66 -5.18
C MET A 52 7.02 -0.88 -3.69
N ILE A 53 5.77 -0.74 -3.27
CA ILE A 53 5.39 -0.97 -1.88
C ILE A 53 5.70 -2.40 -1.49
N LYS A 54 5.34 -3.36 -2.33
CA LYS A 54 5.56 -4.77 -2.04
C LYS A 54 7.04 -5.08 -1.89
N SER A 55 7.89 -4.47 -2.71
CA SER A 55 9.33 -4.70 -2.63
C SER A 55 9.94 -4.11 -1.35
N MET A 56 9.28 -3.13 -0.72
CA MET A 56 9.74 -2.54 0.54
C MET A 56 9.33 -3.36 1.76
N LEU A 57 8.42 -4.31 1.59
CA LEU A 57 7.97 -5.18 2.68
C LEU A 57 8.89 -6.39 2.81
N CYS A 58 9.10 -6.81 4.04
CA CYS A 58 9.94 -7.98 4.31
C CYS A 58 9.17 -9.27 4.07
#